data_afb747066f4af3bf2f1f394c4c0e910e
#
_entry.id   afb747066f4af3bf2f1f394c4c0e910e
#
_cell.length_a   1.000
_cell.length_b   1.000
_cell.length_c   1.000
_cell.angle_alpha   90.00
_cell.angle_beta   90.00
_cell.angle_gamma   90.00
#
_symmetry.space_group_name_H-M   'P 1'
#
loop_
_entity.id
_entity.type
_entity.pdbx_description
1 polymer ?
#
loop_
_entity_poly.entity_id
_entity_poly.type
_entity_poly.pdbx_seq_one_letter_code
_entity_poly.pdbx_strand_id
1 'polypeptide(L)'
;RGLGDVYKRQEKGQQVWTGYSDEEALSLGVYKTYTEENLRYSQNAPLNMYDEVNTKCNLPAQIDIEATEGMEYEFLCVTKGGGSANKTYLYQETKAILNPGTLVPFLVEKMKTLGTAACPPYHIAFVIGGTSAEKNLLTVKLASTHFYDNLPTTGNEYGRAFRDIELEKEVLAEAHKIGLGAQFGGKYLAHDVRIIRLPRHGASCPVGLGVSCSADRNIKCKINKEGIWIEKLDSNPGELIPVELRQAGEGDVVKIDLNRPMPEILKELTKYPVATRLSLNGTIIVGRDIAHAKLKERLDRGEDLPQYIKLSLIH
;
A
#
# COMPACT_ATOMS: atom_id res chain seq x y z
N ARG A 1 -7.71 -8.25 7.10
CA ARG A 1 -7.06 -7.01 6.62
C ARG A 1 -5.62 -7.06 7.10
N GLY A 2 -4.71 -7.45 6.19
CA GLY A 2 -3.31 -7.64 6.52
C GLY A 2 -2.67 -6.31 6.85
N LEU A 3 -2.29 -6.16 8.09
CA LEU A 3 -1.41 -5.10 8.52
C LEU A 3 0.00 -5.68 8.44
N GLY A 4 0.79 -5.20 7.50
CA GLY A 4 2.20 -5.53 7.39
C GLY A 4 3.03 -4.70 8.37
N ASP A 5 4.29 -4.57 8.07
CA ASP A 5 5.26 -3.88 8.91
C ASP A 5 4.78 -2.49 9.35
N VAL A 6 4.94 -2.19 10.62
CA VAL A 6 4.75 -0.84 11.13
C VAL A 6 6.03 -0.06 10.88
N TYR A 7 5.96 0.90 9.98
CA TYR A 7 7.02 1.86 9.77
C TYR A 7 6.76 3.10 10.63
N LYS A 8 7.72 3.45 11.46
CA LYS A 8 7.67 4.67 12.27
C LYS A 8 8.91 5.50 11.98
N ARG A 9 8.70 6.70 11.47
CA ARG A 9 9.71 7.74 11.45
C ARG A 9 9.47 8.66 12.64
N GLN A 10 10.49 8.85 13.43
CA GLN A 10 10.52 9.79 14.54
C GLN A 10 11.52 10.90 14.22
N GLU A 11 11.05 12.13 14.29
CA GLU A 11 11.92 13.31 14.37
C GLU A 11 12.03 13.70 15.83
N LYS A 12 13.23 13.55 16.37
CA LYS A 12 13.52 13.75 17.78
C LYS A 12 14.19 15.11 17.99
N GLY A 13 13.49 16.00 18.70
CA GLY A 13 14.07 17.20 19.26
C GLY A 13 14.92 16.90 20.52
N GLN A 14 15.08 17.86 21.41
CA GLN A 14 15.87 17.72 22.65
C GLN A 14 15.14 17.00 23.79
N GLN A 15 13.93 16.48 23.55
CA GLN A 15 13.18 15.69 24.52
C GLN A 15 13.78 14.30 24.67
N VAL A 16 13.67 13.73 25.86
CA VAL A 16 14.09 12.36 26.16
C VAL A 16 13.01 11.63 26.94
N TRP A 17 12.80 10.37 26.61
CA TRP A 17 12.01 9.46 27.42
C TRP A 17 12.75 9.15 28.73
N THR A 18 12.01 8.99 29.82
CA THR A 18 12.57 8.51 31.07
C THR A 18 12.26 7.02 31.24
N GLY A 19 13.28 6.20 31.44
CA GLY A 19 13.14 4.78 31.74
C GLY A 19 13.21 3.81 30.56
N TYR A 20 13.06 4.29 29.31
CA TYR A 20 13.15 3.47 28.10
C TYR A 20 13.94 4.21 27.02
N SER A 21 14.62 3.46 26.15
CA SER A 21 15.08 4.03 24.88
C SER A 21 13.87 4.33 23.95
N ASP A 22 14.07 5.20 22.96
CA ASP A 22 13.01 5.54 22.00
C ASP A 22 12.50 4.28 21.28
N GLU A 23 13.41 3.39 20.87
CA GLU A 23 13.06 2.14 20.18
C GLU A 23 12.28 1.17 21.08
N GLU A 24 12.68 1.05 22.36
CA GLU A 24 11.96 0.20 23.31
C GLU A 24 10.55 0.74 23.58
N ALA A 25 10.40 2.05 23.82
CA ALA A 25 9.12 2.67 24.07
C ALA A 25 8.18 2.49 22.87
N LEU A 26 8.67 2.71 21.65
CA LEU A 26 7.89 2.54 20.43
C LEU A 26 7.56 1.07 20.16
N SER A 27 8.50 0.16 20.36
CA SER A 27 8.27 -1.28 20.21
C SER A 27 7.22 -1.79 21.19
N LEU A 28 7.29 -1.34 22.46
CA LEU A 28 6.27 -1.66 23.47
C LEU A 28 4.89 -1.13 23.09
N GLY A 29 4.82 0.08 22.54
CA GLY A 29 3.58 0.65 22.00
C GLY A 29 3.00 -0.18 20.86
N VAL A 30 3.83 -0.65 19.93
CA VAL A 30 3.42 -1.55 18.85
C VAL A 30 2.90 -2.87 19.42
N TYR A 31 3.66 -3.49 20.33
CA TYR A 31 3.26 -4.75 20.99
C TYR A 31 1.87 -4.63 21.61
N LYS A 32 1.67 -3.64 22.47
CA LYS A 32 0.39 -3.42 23.16
C LYS A 32 -0.75 -3.22 22.15
N THR A 33 -0.55 -2.34 21.17
CA THR A 33 -1.59 -2.06 20.17
C THR A 33 -2.02 -3.33 19.44
N TYR A 34 -1.09 -4.17 18.99
CA TYR A 34 -1.46 -5.39 18.26
C TYR A 34 -2.10 -6.45 19.15
N THR A 35 -1.67 -6.58 20.40
CA THR A 35 -2.17 -7.63 21.29
C THR A 35 -3.45 -7.27 22.04
N GLU A 36 -3.63 -5.98 22.38
CA GLU A 36 -4.76 -5.51 23.17
C GLU A 36 -5.95 -5.09 22.30
N GLU A 37 -5.69 -4.55 21.07
CA GLU A 37 -6.73 -4.08 20.15
C GLU A 37 -7.18 -5.15 19.13
N ASN A 38 -6.81 -6.40 19.32
CA ASN A 38 -7.17 -7.53 18.46
C ASN A 38 -6.85 -7.32 16.97
N LEU A 39 -5.70 -6.71 16.68
CA LEU A 39 -5.25 -6.49 15.31
C LEU A 39 -4.63 -7.77 14.74
N ARG A 40 -4.63 -7.87 13.41
CA ARG A 40 -4.15 -9.06 12.72
C ARG A 40 -2.62 -9.23 12.87
N TYR A 41 -2.20 -10.41 13.30
CA TYR A 41 -0.80 -10.83 13.30
C TYR A 41 -0.39 -11.33 11.92
N SER A 42 0.54 -10.65 11.29
CA SER A 42 0.97 -10.94 9.90
C SER A 42 2.46 -11.14 9.75
N GLN A 43 3.25 -10.84 10.79
CA GLN A 43 4.69 -10.93 10.73
C GLN A 43 5.18 -12.29 11.20
N ASN A 44 6.02 -12.91 10.39
CA ASN A 44 6.70 -14.16 10.72
C ASN A 44 8.16 -13.88 11.05
N ALA A 45 8.71 -14.68 11.97
CA ALA A 45 10.12 -14.70 12.32
C ALA A 45 10.73 -16.03 11.88
N PRO A 46 11.96 -16.04 11.35
CA PRO A 46 12.61 -17.26 10.92
C PRO A 46 13.00 -18.13 12.13
N LEU A 47 12.73 -19.42 12.02
CA LEU A 47 13.30 -20.46 12.92
C LEU A 47 14.61 -21.00 12.33
N ASN A 48 14.68 -21.10 11.03
CA ASN A 48 15.86 -21.41 10.23
C ASN A 48 15.68 -20.82 8.83
N MET A 49 16.46 -21.26 7.82
CA MET A 49 16.36 -20.71 6.45
C MET A 49 15.00 -20.97 5.80
N TYR A 50 14.30 -22.01 6.16
CA TYR A 50 13.09 -22.50 5.47
C TYR A 50 11.82 -22.45 6.33
N ASP A 51 11.98 -22.46 7.65
CA ASP A 51 10.87 -22.54 8.59
C ASP A 51 10.66 -21.21 9.31
N GLU A 52 9.39 -20.83 9.51
CA GLU A 52 8.98 -19.58 10.13
C GLU A 52 7.90 -19.81 11.18
N VAL A 53 7.82 -18.90 12.12
CA VAL A 53 6.75 -18.84 13.12
C VAL A 53 6.14 -17.44 13.16
N ASN A 54 4.83 -17.36 13.30
CA ASN A 54 4.16 -16.07 13.45
C ASN A 54 4.54 -15.43 14.80
N THR A 55 4.94 -14.16 14.80
CA THR A 55 5.41 -13.45 16.00
C THR A 55 4.32 -13.16 17.01
N LYS A 56 3.05 -13.22 16.61
CA LYS A 56 1.86 -12.92 17.44
C LYS A 56 1.83 -11.51 18.06
N CYS A 57 2.66 -10.61 17.56
CA CYS A 57 2.74 -9.22 18.04
C CYS A 57 3.18 -8.24 16.96
N ASN A 58 3.49 -8.72 15.75
CA ASN A 58 4.03 -7.93 14.63
C ASN A 58 5.34 -7.17 14.96
N LEU A 59 6.16 -7.71 15.86
CA LEU A 59 7.52 -7.22 16.09
C LEU A 59 8.55 -8.13 15.37
N PRO A 60 9.72 -7.57 15.01
CA PRO A 60 10.16 -6.18 15.16
C PRO A 60 9.41 -5.21 14.25
N ALA A 61 9.18 -3.99 14.72
CA ALA A 61 8.73 -2.88 13.88
C ALA A 61 9.94 -2.18 13.25
N GLN A 62 9.78 -1.66 12.04
CA GLN A 62 10.78 -0.76 11.50
C GLN A 62 10.64 0.61 12.16
N ILE A 63 11.71 1.09 12.80
CA ILE A 63 11.77 2.37 13.50
C ILE A 63 12.96 3.13 12.95
N ASP A 64 12.72 4.32 12.37
CA ASP A 64 13.76 5.23 11.90
C ASP A 64 13.67 6.51 12.72
N ILE A 65 14.79 6.95 13.27
CA ILE A 65 14.89 8.12 14.13
C ILE A 65 15.83 9.11 13.48
N GLU A 66 15.36 10.34 13.23
CA GLU A 66 16.18 11.44 12.77
C GLU A 66 16.23 12.55 13.85
N ALA A 67 17.40 13.12 14.06
CA ALA A 67 17.55 14.26 14.94
C ALA A 67 17.04 15.52 14.24
N THR A 68 16.31 16.36 14.95
CA THR A 68 15.83 17.66 14.49
C THR A 68 16.03 18.71 15.58
N GLU A 69 15.97 19.98 15.20
CA GLU A 69 15.94 21.09 16.15
C GLU A 69 14.57 21.19 16.82
N GLY A 70 14.54 21.69 18.05
CA GLY A 70 13.29 21.93 18.78
C GLY A 70 13.12 21.03 19.98
N MET A 71 11.92 21.10 20.58
CA MET A 71 11.55 20.44 21.83
C MET A 71 10.39 19.46 21.64
N GLU A 72 10.10 19.06 20.42
CA GLU A 72 8.99 18.18 20.11
C GLU A 72 9.49 16.84 19.54
N TYR A 73 8.71 15.80 19.76
CA TYR A 73 8.78 14.58 18.98
C TYR A 73 7.72 14.65 17.88
N GLU A 74 8.13 14.45 16.64
CA GLU A 74 7.22 14.30 15.51
C GLU A 74 7.26 12.86 15.00
N PHE A 75 6.10 12.31 14.74
CA PHE A 75 5.95 10.92 14.32
C PHE A 75 5.17 10.83 13.01
N LEU A 76 5.67 10.00 12.10
CA LEU A 76 4.88 9.43 11.04
C LEU A 76 4.67 7.94 11.35
N CYS A 77 3.46 7.56 11.70
CA CYS A 77 3.08 6.17 11.93
C CYS A 77 2.46 5.61 10.65
N VAL A 78 3.05 4.55 10.11
CA VAL A 78 2.60 3.92 8.86
C VAL A 78 2.27 2.47 9.11
N THR A 79 1.04 2.06 8.83
CA THR A 79 0.62 0.67 8.86
C THR A 79 0.52 0.16 7.43
N LYS A 80 1.58 -0.46 6.94
CA LYS A 80 1.76 -0.83 5.54
C LYS A 80 1.68 -2.34 5.36
N GLY A 81 0.91 -2.80 4.38
CA GLY A 81 0.82 -4.22 4.04
C GLY A 81 2.15 -4.75 3.51
N GLY A 82 2.56 -5.98 3.89
CA GLY A 82 3.83 -6.58 3.46
C GLY A 82 4.01 -6.59 1.94
N GLY A 83 2.94 -6.81 1.17
CA GLY A 83 2.96 -6.74 -0.29
C GLY A 83 3.35 -5.38 -0.83
N SER A 84 2.86 -4.28 -0.25
CA SER A 84 3.23 -2.93 -0.66
C SER A 84 4.51 -2.44 0.00
N ALA A 85 4.77 -2.84 1.25
CA ALA A 85 6.00 -2.47 1.95
C ALA A 85 7.26 -2.98 1.24
N ASN A 86 7.18 -4.19 0.69
CA ASN A 86 8.29 -4.86 0.01
C ASN A 86 8.26 -4.70 -1.52
N LYS A 87 7.22 -4.09 -2.09
CA LYS A 87 7.17 -3.79 -3.52
C LYS A 87 7.87 -2.48 -3.81
N THR A 88 9.18 -2.53 -3.67
CA THR A 88 10.08 -1.40 -3.85
C THR A 88 11.29 -1.85 -4.64
N TYR A 89 11.64 -1.09 -5.67
CA TYR A 89 12.69 -1.41 -6.62
C TYR A 89 13.67 -0.27 -6.74
N LEU A 90 14.94 -0.60 -6.92
CA LEU A 90 15.99 0.36 -7.23
C LEU A 90 16.63 -0.03 -8.57
N TYR A 91 16.62 0.90 -9.50
CA TYR A 91 17.26 0.77 -10.81
C TYR A 91 18.50 1.65 -10.85
N GLN A 92 19.62 1.04 -11.25
CA GLN A 92 20.88 1.74 -11.38
C GLN A 92 21.00 2.29 -12.80
N GLU A 93 20.73 3.60 -12.92
CA GLU A 93 20.79 4.31 -14.20
C GLU A 93 21.95 5.29 -14.25
N THR A 94 22.11 5.96 -15.38
CA THR A 94 23.10 7.02 -15.61
C THR A 94 22.40 8.34 -15.89
N LYS A 95 23.18 9.43 -16.08
CA LYS A 95 22.64 10.74 -16.48
C LYS A 95 21.77 10.67 -17.75
N ALA A 96 21.99 9.70 -18.62
CA ALA A 96 21.22 9.54 -19.86
C ALA A 96 19.70 9.41 -19.63
N ILE A 97 19.28 8.89 -18.46
CA ILE A 97 17.86 8.80 -18.12
C ILE A 97 17.19 10.17 -17.90
N LEU A 98 17.97 11.22 -17.59
CA LEU A 98 17.47 12.57 -17.36
C LEU A 98 17.21 13.32 -18.66
N ASN A 99 16.33 12.75 -19.48
CA ASN A 99 15.91 13.26 -20.76
C ASN A 99 14.40 12.97 -20.91
N PRO A 100 13.58 13.96 -21.32
CA PRO A 100 12.13 13.75 -21.49
C PRO A 100 11.79 12.58 -22.40
N GLY A 101 12.56 12.35 -23.46
CA GLY A 101 12.35 11.25 -24.40
C GLY A 101 12.69 9.86 -23.85
N THR A 102 13.39 9.75 -22.72
CA THR A 102 13.77 8.46 -22.12
C THR A 102 13.14 8.25 -20.75
N LEU A 103 12.99 9.29 -19.95
CA LEU A 103 12.53 9.17 -18.57
C LEU A 103 11.09 8.66 -18.49
N VAL A 104 10.13 9.33 -19.12
CA VAL A 104 8.72 8.94 -19.04
C VAL A 104 8.49 7.52 -19.57
N PRO A 105 8.99 7.11 -20.74
CA PRO A 105 8.91 5.73 -21.20
C PRO A 105 9.49 4.72 -20.21
N PHE A 106 10.62 5.03 -19.57
CA PHE A 106 11.23 4.19 -18.55
C PHE A 106 10.31 4.03 -17.33
N LEU A 107 9.78 5.14 -16.78
CA LEU A 107 8.90 5.10 -15.63
C LEU A 107 7.64 4.28 -15.93
N VAL A 108 7.06 4.43 -17.12
CA VAL A 108 5.90 3.65 -17.58
C VAL A 108 6.22 2.17 -17.69
N GLU A 109 7.37 1.82 -18.26
CA GLU A 109 7.82 0.43 -18.36
C GLU A 109 7.94 -0.20 -16.95
N LYS A 110 8.54 0.51 -16.01
CA LYS A 110 8.70 0.01 -14.63
C LYS A 110 7.36 -0.08 -13.88
N MET A 111 6.43 0.82 -14.11
CA MET A 111 5.08 0.70 -13.54
C MET A 111 4.35 -0.58 -13.96
N LYS A 112 4.54 -1.05 -15.21
CA LYS A 112 3.93 -2.30 -15.68
C LYS A 112 4.37 -3.52 -14.86
N THR A 113 5.57 -3.48 -14.28
CA THR A 113 6.10 -4.57 -13.45
C THR A 113 5.48 -4.64 -12.06
N LEU A 114 4.74 -3.63 -11.63
CA LEU A 114 4.10 -3.60 -10.32
C LEU A 114 3.04 -4.70 -10.16
N GLY A 115 2.31 -5.01 -11.22
CA GLY A 115 1.20 -5.95 -11.15
C GLY A 115 0.14 -5.51 -10.15
N THR A 116 -0.71 -6.43 -9.72
CA THR A 116 -1.88 -6.12 -8.86
C THR A 116 -1.81 -6.73 -7.45
N ALA A 117 -0.75 -7.47 -7.12
CA ALA A 117 -0.65 -8.22 -5.86
C ALA A 117 -0.57 -7.34 -4.59
N ALA A 118 -0.17 -6.07 -4.72
CA ALA A 118 -0.05 -5.15 -3.59
C ALA A 118 -1.29 -4.24 -3.40
N CYS A 119 -2.44 -4.62 -3.94
CA CYS A 119 -3.74 -3.97 -3.78
C CYS A 119 -3.83 -2.56 -4.39
N PRO A 120 -3.81 -2.43 -5.73
CA PRO A 120 -4.09 -1.16 -6.40
C PRO A 120 -5.57 -0.72 -6.19
N PRO A 121 -5.95 0.51 -6.53
CA PRO A 121 -5.12 1.57 -7.09
C PRO A 121 -4.02 2.01 -6.12
N TYR A 122 -2.81 2.23 -6.65
CA TYR A 122 -1.65 2.54 -5.83
C TYR A 122 -1.46 4.03 -5.59
N HIS A 123 -0.80 4.38 -4.48
CA HIS A 123 -0.04 5.61 -4.35
C HIS A 123 1.39 5.28 -4.79
N ILE A 124 1.74 5.68 -6.01
CA ILE A 124 3.04 5.35 -6.62
C ILE A 124 4.05 6.44 -6.26
N ALA A 125 5.26 6.05 -5.93
CA ALA A 125 6.36 6.97 -5.73
C ALA A 125 7.56 6.60 -6.60
N PHE A 126 8.09 7.58 -7.31
CA PHE A 126 9.39 7.52 -7.96
C PHE A 126 10.36 8.49 -7.30
N VAL A 127 11.59 8.06 -7.11
CA VAL A 127 12.66 8.91 -6.62
C VAL A 127 13.84 8.83 -7.58
N ILE A 128 14.19 9.97 -8.17
CA ILE A 128 15.24 10.08 -9.18
C ILE A 128 16.44 10.75 -8.56
N GLY A 129 17.53 10.01 -8.36
CA GLY A 129 18.73 10.42 -7.66
C GLY A 129 18.79 9.84 -6.25
N GLY A 130 19.64 10.39 -5.43
CA GLY A 130 19.99 9.91 -4.11
C GLY A 130 21.48 9.68 -3.98
N THR A 131 22.01 9.89 -2.79
CA THR A 131 23.44 9.71 -2.48
C THR A 131 23.80 8.27 -2.14
N SER A 132 22.80 7.46 -1.81
CA SER A 132 22.92 6.01 -1.58
C SER A 132 21.62 5.28 -1.94
N ALA A 133 21.68 3.97 -2.03
CA ALA A 133 20.52 3.10 -2.23
C ALA A 133 19.48 3.27 -1.10
N GLU A 134 19.96 3.26 0.14
CA GLU A 134 19.12 3.40 1.34
C GLU A 134 18.37 4.75 1.34
N LYS A 135 19.09 5.85 1.01
CA LYS A 135 18.46 7.17 0.96
C LYS A 135 17.41 7.28 -0.14
N ASN A 136 17.67 6.67 -1.31
CA ASN A 136 16.68 6.62 -2.37
C ASN A 136 15.44 5.81 -1.94
N LEU A 137 15.62 4.59 -1.45
CA LEU A 137 14.53 3.69 -1.05
C LEU A 137 13.71 4.22 0.14
N LEU A 138 14.37 4.83 1.13
CA LEU A 138 13.70 5.52 2.23
C LEU A 138 12.84 6.67 1.70
N THR A 139 13.37 7.47 0.78
CA THR A 139 12.62 8.56 0.16
C THR A 139 11.42 8.05 -0.63
N VAL A 140 11.54 6.94 -1.36
CA VAL A 140 10.42 6.26 -2.04
C VAL A 140 9.32 5.89 -1.05
N LYS A 141 9.68 5.25 0.06
CA LYS A 141 8.72 4.85 1.09
C LYS A 141 7.97 6.06 1.65
N LEU A 142 8.67 7.12 2.01
CA LEU A 142 8.09 8.35 2.56
C LEU A 142 7.24 9.10 1.51
N ALA A 143 7.69 9.18 0.26
CA ALA A 143 6.92 9.79 -0.81
C ALA A 143 5.60 9.06 -1.08
N SER A 144 5.61 7.72 -1.00
CA SER A 144 4.39 6.91 -1.18
C SER A 144 3.35 7.05 -0.04
N THR A 145 3.70 7.75 1.04
CA THR A 145 2.80 8.11 2.15
C THR A 145 2.52 9.60 2.22
N HIS A 146 2.79 10.33 1.14
CA HIS A 146 2.59 11.78 1.02
C HIS A 146 3.42 12.65 1.99
N PHE A 147 4.42 12.07 2.65
CA PHE A 147 5.24 12.78 3.62
C PHE A 147 5.97 13.99 3.01
N TYR A 148 6.34 13.90 1.74
CA TYR A 148 7.07 14.93 1.01
C TYR A 148 6.17 15.87 0.18
N ASP A 149 4.87 15.94 0.44
CA ASP A 149 3.96 16.79 -0.34
C ASP A 149 4.25 18.29 -0.20
N ASN A 150 4.92 18.69 0.86
CA ASN A 150 5.35 20.08 1.12
C ASN A 150 6.73 20.44 0.56
N LEU A 151 7.40 19.54 -0.18
CA LEU A 151 8.67 19.88 -0.82
C LEU A 151 8.49 21.01 -1.86
N PRO A 152 9.54 21.81 -2.11
CA PRO A 152 9.55 22.72 -3.24
C PRO A 152 9.23 21.98 -4.56
N THR A 153 8.57 22.66 -5.49
CA THR A 153 8.17 22.08 -6.78
C THR A 153 9.17 22.32 -7.90
N THR A 154 10.24 23.04 -7.62
CA THR A 154 11.32 23.33 -8.57
C THR A 154 12.67 23.30 -7.87
N GLY A 155 13.74 23.11 -8.63
CA GLY A 155 15.11 23.40 -8.20
C GLY A 155 15.33 24.89 -7.91
N ASN A 156 16.52 25.25 -7.51
CA ASN A 156 16.99 26.64 -7.40
C ASN A 156 18.38 26.77 -8.04
N GLU A 157 18.95 27.97 -8.02
CA GLU A 157 20.27 28.26 -8.63
C GLU A 157 21.41 27.39 -8.07
N TYR A 158 21.33 26.98 -6.81
CA TYR A 158 22.35 26.13 -6.16
C TYR A 158 22.02 24.63 -6.28
N GLY A 159 20.85 24.29 -6.81
CA GLY A 159 20.31 22.94 -6.81
C GLY A 159 19.74 22.52 -5.44
N ARG A 160 18.57 21.93 -5.45
CA ARG A 160 17.92 21.34 -4.25
C ARG A 160 17.04 20.18 -4.66
N ALA A 161 16.67 19.35 -3.68
CA ALA A 161 15.61 18.37 -3.86
C ALA A 161 14.26 19.08 -4.11
N PHE A 162 13.45 18.49 -4.97
CA PHE A 162 12.13 19.01 -5.29
C PHE A 162 11.17 17.89 -5.73
N ARG A 163 9.89 18.20 -5.71
CA ARG A 163 8.80 17.38 -6.22
C ARG A 163 8.36 17.91 -7.59
N ASP A 164 8.33 17.07 -8.61
CA ASP A 164 7.99 17.47 -9.97
C ASP A 164 6.50 17.21 -10.27
N ILE A 165 5.66 18.20 -9.97
CA ILE A 165 4.20 18.12 -10.10
C ILE A 165 3.74 17.89 -11.54
N GLU A 166 4.41 18.48 -12.52
CA GLU A 166 4.00 18.33 -13.93
C GLU A 166 4.32 16.93 -14.43
N LEU A 167 5.48 16.40 -14.08
CA LEU A 167 5.86 15.03 -14.40
C LEU A 167 4.96 13.99 -13.67
N GLU A 168 4.53 14.29 -12.45
CA GLU A 168 3.55 13.45 -11.72
C GLU A 168 2.24 13.33 -12.48
N LYS A 169 1.71 14.44 -13.01
CA LYS A 169 0.47 14.44 -13.81
C LYS A 169 0.64 13.64 -15.11
N GLU A 170 1.75 13.83 -15.79
CA GLU A 170 2.05 13.10 -17.03
C GLU A 170 2.14 11.59 -16.75
N VAL A 171 2.91 11.18 -15.76
CA VAL A 171 3.09 9.77 -15.42
C VAL A 171 1.80 9.13 -14.90
N LEU A 172 0.96 9.87 -14.17
CA LEU A 172 -0.35 9.39 -13.76
C LEU A 172 -1.28 9.16 -14.97
N ALA A 173 -1.27 10.07 -15.94
CA ALA A 173 -2.03 9.90 -17.17
C ALA A 173 -1.58 8.66 -17.95
N GLU A 174 -0.28 8.39 -18.00
CA GLU A 174 0.25 7.15 -18.59
C GLU A 174 -0.11 5.90 -17.77
N ALA A 175 -0.09 5.97 -16.44
CA ALA A 175 -0.52 4.86 -15.57
C ALA A 175 -1.97 4.43 -15.89
N HIS A 176 -2.85 5.37 -16.20
CA HIS A 176 -4.23 5.10 -16.57
C HIS A 176 -4.39 4.41 -17.96
N LYS A 177 -3.36 4.45 -18.80
CA LYS A 177 -3.35 3.79 -20.12
C LYS A 177 -2.80 2.36 -20.08
N ILE A 178 -2.13 1.96 -19.00
CA ILE A 178 -1.46 0.65 -18.86
C ILE A 178 -2.45 -0.52 -18.95
N GLY A 179 -3.69 -0.33 -18.50
CA GLY A 179 -4.73 -1.35 -18.58
C GLY A 179 -4.71 -2.43 -17.49
N LEU A 180 -3.74 -2.42 -16.58
CA LEU A 180 -3.68 -3.33 -15.43
C LEU A 180 -4.82 -3.10 -14.44
N GLY A 181 -5.22 -1.84 -14.28
CA GLY A 181 -6.33 -1.44 -13.44
C GLY A 181 -6.14 -1.75 -11.96
N ALA A 182 -7.24 -1.74 -11.22
CA ALA A 182 -7.23 -1.98 -9.79
C ALA A 182 -7.03 -3.47 -9.45
N GLN A 183 -7.59 -4.40 -10.24
CA GLN A 183 -7.48 -5.83 -9.94
C GLN A 183 -7.63 -6.73 -11.17
N PHE A 184 -8.65 -6.52 -11.99
CA PHE A 184 -8.97 -7.35 -13.15
C PHE A 184 -8.91 -6.56 -14.47
N GLY A 185 -7.99 -5.64 -14.56
CA GLY A 185 -7.86 -4.73 -15.69
C GLY A 185 -8.56 -3.39 -15.46
N GLY A 186 -8.51 -2.53 -16.46
CA GLY A 186 -9.13 -1.22 -16.45
C GLY A 186 -8.16 -0.06 -16.24
N LYS A 187 -8.71 1.12 -15.96
CA LYS A 187 -8.00 2.39 -15.96
C LYS A 187 -7.18 2.65 -14.69
N TYR A 188 -7.70 2.31 -13.53
CA TYR A 188 -7.21 2.84 -12.27
C TYR A 188 -6.12 1.96 -11.63
N LEU A 189 -4.92 1.99 -12.18
CA LEU A 189 -3.73 1.38 -11.56
C LEU A 189 -3.24 2.21 -10.36
N ALA A 190 -3.38 3.52 -10.42
CA ALA A 190 -2.93 4.44 -9.39
C ALA A 190 -3.98 5.49 -9.05
N HIS A 191 -4.03 5.89 -7.79
CA HIS A 191 -4.72 7.09 -7.31
C HIS A 191 -3.91 8.34 -7.65
N ASP A 192 -2.62 8.27 -7.39
CA ASP A 192 -1.67 9.36 -7.59
C ASP A 192 -0.25 8.84 -7.80
N VAL A 193 0.60 9.74 -8.23
CA VAL A 193 2.04 9.52 -8.42
C VAL A 193 2.79 10.64 -7.70
N ARG A 194 3.88 10.31 -7.03
CA ARG A 194 4.84 11.26 -6.47
C ARG A 194 6.18 11.06 -7.14
N ILE A 195 6.77 12.15 -7.63
CA ILE A 195 8.09 12.12 -8.27
C ILE A 195 9.02 13.11 -7.57
N ILE A 196 10.00 12.56 -6.85
CA ILE A 196 10.98 13.32 -6.10
C ILE A 196 12.31 13.29 -6.83
N ARG A 197 12.89 14.47 -7.03
CA ARG A 197 14.23 14.66 -7.59
C ARG A 197 15.20 14.95 -6.48
N LEU A 198 16.21 14.08 -6.30
CA LEU A 198 17.27 14.24 -5.30
C LEU A 198 18.62 14.61 -5.93
N PRO A 199 19.53 15.24 -5.19
CA PRO A 199 20.94 15.28 -5.54
C PRO A 199 21.47 13.86 -5.76
N ARG A 200 22.46 13.69 -6.61
CA ARG A 200 23.04 12.40 -6.95
C ARG A 200 24.54 12.47 -7.13
N HIS A 201 25.21 11.34 -7.07
CA HIS A 201 26.59 11.21 -7.53
C HIS A 201 26.67 11.40 -9.05
N GLY A 202 27.71 12.09 -9.54
CA GLY A 202 27.86 12.42 -10.96
C GLY A 202 27.82 11.23 -11.91
N ALA A 203 28.39 10.09 -11.49
CA ALA A 203 28.51 8.88 -12.31
C ALA A 203 27.23 8.03 -12.35
N SER A 204 26.31 8.18 -11.41
CA SER A 204 25.11 7.32 -11.31
C SER A 204 23.83 8.15 -11.15
N CYS A 205 22.72 7.59 -11.57
CA CYS A 205 21.39 8.15 -11.38
C CYS A 205 20.43 7.05 -10.94
N PRO A 206 20.43 6.69 -9.66
CA PRO A 206 19.50 5.68 -9.19
C PRO A 206 18.05 6.15 -9.35
N VAL A 207 17.17 5.25 -9.76
CA VAL A 207 15.73 5.49 -9.85
C VAL A 207 15.03 4.47 -8.97
N GLY A 208 14.41 4.96 -7.91
CA GLY A 208 13.59 4.14 -7.03
C GLY A 208 12.13 4.16 -7.45
N LEU A 209 11.45 3.02 -7.30
CA LEU A 209 10.01 2.87 -7.49
C LEU A 209 9.44 2.12 -6.32
N GLY A 210 8.36 2.62 -5.74
CA GLY A 210 7.62 1.90 -4.72
C GLY A 210 6.17 2.34 -4.64
N VAL A 211 5.39 1.63 -3.84
CA VAL A 211 3.95 1.86 -3.74
C VAL A 211 3.45 1.82 -2.30
N SER A 212 2.38 2.57 -2.04
CA SER A 212 1.43 2.25 -0.97
C SER A 212 0.16 1.67 -1.59
N CYS A 213 -0.50 0.76 -0.86
CA CYS A 213 -1.76 0.18 -1.33
C CYS A 213 -2.88 1.22 -1.23
N SER A 214 -3.98 0.95 -1.89
CA SER A 214 -5.19 1.81 -1.91
C SER A 214 -5.71 2.20 -0.51
N ALA A 215 -5.34 1.46 0.52
CA ALA A 215 -5.86 1.69 1.87
C ALA A 215 -5.26 2.88 2.60
N ASP A 216 -4.11 3.40 2.17
CA ASP A 216 -3.39 4.54 2.75
C ASP A 216 -3.56 4.68 4.28
N ARG A 217 -2.74 3.95 5.04
CA ARG A 217 -2.86 3.86 6.50
C ARG A 217 -1.65 4.49 7.17
N ASN A 218 -1.60 5.80 7.12
CA ASN A 218 -0.59 6.57 7.82
C ASN A 218 -1.25 7.69 8.62
N ILE A 219 -0.58 8.14 9.68
CA ILE A 219 -1.03 9.25 10.51
C ILE A 219 0.18 9.96 11.09
N LYS A 220 0.10 11.30 11.15
CA LYS A 220 1.10 12.13 11.81
C LYS A 220 0.67 12.40 13.25
N CYS A 221 1.62 12.43 14.14
CA CYS A 221 1.38 12.90 15.49
C CYS A 221 2.63 13.60 16.03
N LYS A 222 2.44 14.40 17.07
CA LYS A 222 3.52 15.04 17.80
C LYS A 222 3.30 14.99 19.29
N ILE A 223 4.39 15.00 20.01
CA ILE A 223 4.41 15.00 21.48
C ILE A 223 5.34 16.11 21.94
N ASN A 224 4.85 16.95 22.85
CA ASN A 224 5.65 17.93 23.56
C ASN A 224 5.18 18.02 25.02
N LYS A 225 5.73 18.97 25.79
CA LYS A 225 5.39 19.17 27.21
C LYS A 225 3.92 19.50 27.48
N GLU A 226 3.17 19.94 26.46
CA GLU A 226 1.77 20.35 26.60
C GLU A 226 0.82 19.18 26.33
N GLY A 227 1.25 18.13 25.61
CA GLY A 227 0.42 16.96 25.35
C GLY A 227 0.79 16.19 24.10
N ILE A 228 -0.19 15.42 23.64
CA ILE A 228 -0.12 14.57 22.43
C ILE A 228 -1.15 15.09 21.43
N TRP A 229 -0.71 15.36 20.23
CA TRP A 229 -1.57 15.77 19.11
C TRP A 229 -1.51 14.73 18.00
N ILE A 230 -2.67 14.41 17.49
CA ILE A 230 -2.84 13.48 16.36
C ILE A 230 -3.45 14.27 15.21
N GLU A 231 -2.96 14.03 14.00
CA GLU A 231 -3.50 14.60 12.77
C GLU A 231 -5.01 14.37 12.69
N LYS A 232 -5.75 15.44 12.37
CA LYS A 232 -7.21 15.36 12.27
C LYS A 232 -7.58 14.52 11.06
N LEU A 233 -8.25 13.40 11.30
CA LEU A 233 -8.84 12.59 10.27
C LEU A 233 -10.21 13.16 9.85
N ASP A 234 -10.59 12.91 8.60
CA ASP A 234 -11.93 13.24 8.13
C ASP A 234 -12.96 12.38 8.88
N SER A 235 -13.88 13.03 9.58
CA SER A 235 -14.92 12.35 10.36
C SER A 235 -16.11 11.87 9.50
N ASN A 236 -16.22 12.40 8.28
CA ASN A 236 -17.31 12.04 7.36
C ASN A 236 -16.82 11.85 5.92
N PRO A 237 -15.98 10.85 5.64
CA PRO A 237 -15.43 10.61 4.31
C PRO A 237 -16.52 10.32 3.25
N GLY A 238 -17.72 9.95 3.68
CA GLY A 238 -18.87 9.76 2.78
C GLY A 238 -19.28 11.03 2.03
N GLU A 239 -18.98 12.22 2.57
CA GLU A 239 -19.25 13.49 1.88
C GLU A 239 -18.38 13.71 0.65
N LEU A 240 -17.24 13.05 0.57
CA LEU A 240 -16.34 13.10 -0.59
C LEU A 240 -16.88 12.31 -1.79
N ILE A 241 -17.85 11.44 -1.58
CA ILE A 241 -18.50 10.70 -2.68
C ILE A 241 -19.37 11.68 -3.47
N PRO A 242 -19.17 11.82 -4.79
CA PRO A 242 -20.02 12.66 -5.64
C PRO A 242 -21.51 12.32 -5.48
N VAL A 243 -22.37 13.33 -5.45
CA VAL A 243 -23.81 13.16 -5.20
C VAL A 243 -24.45 12.18 -6.18
N GLU A 244 -24.00 12.20 -7.44
CA GLU A 244 -24.46 11.31 -8.51
C GLU A 244 -24.16 9.84 -8.18
N LEU A 245 -23.03 9.57 -7.51
CA LEU A 245 -22.65 8.22 -7.11
C LEU A 245 -23.34 7.77 -5.82
N ARG A 246 -23.76 8.70 -4.95
CA ARG A 246 -24.56 8.36 -3.76
C ARG A 246 -25.93 7.83 -4.11
N GLN A 247 -26.53 8.37 -5.17
CA GLN A 247 -27.85 7.97 -5.68
C GLN A 247 -27.80 6.72 -6.57
N ALA A 248 -26.65 6.35 -7.10
CA ALA A 248 -26.46 5.12 -7.90
C ALA A 248 -26.76 3.81 -7.15
N GLY A 249 -27.10 3.92 -5.86
CA GLY A 249 -27.50 2.79 -5.00
C GLY A 249 -28.96 2.36 -5.06
N GLU A 250 -29.84 3.13 -5.69
CA GLU A 250 -31.29 2.91 -5.70
C GLU A 250 -31.81 2.16 -6.94
N GLY A 251 -30.94 1.62 -7.79
CA GLY A 251 -31.35 0.82 -8.93
C GLY A 251 -31.93 -0.54 -8.52
N ASP A 252 -32.74 -1.12 -9.38
CA ASP A 252 -33.33 -2.44 -9.19
C ASP A 252 -32.26 -3.49 -8.88
N VAL A 253 -32.41 -4.16 -7.74
CA VAL A 253 -31.52 -5.24 -7.30
C VAL A 253 -32.21 -6.57 -7.54
N VAL A 254 -31.60 -7.42 -8.35
CA VAL A 254 -32.11 -8.77 -8.61
C VAL A 254 -31.78 -9.67 -7.44
N LYS A 255 -32.79 -10.28 -6.83
CA LYS A 255 -32.61 -11.21 -5.69
C LYS A 255 -32.37 -12.62 -6.23
N ILE A 256 -31.26 -13.23 -5.82
CA ILE A 256 -30.90 -14.60 -6.19
C ILE A 256 -30.84 -15.45 -4.92
N ASP A 257 -31.65 -16.52 -4.90
CA ASP A 257 -31.58 -17.53 -3.83
C ASP A 257 -30.51 -18.58 -4.18
N LEU A 258 -29.47 -18.66 -3.35
CA LEU A 258 -28.35 -19.61 -3.46
C LEU A 258 -28.63 -20.98 -2.82
N ASN A 259 -29.78 -21.19 -2.20
CA ASN A 259 -30.16 -22.49 -1.62
C ASN A 259 -30.73 -23.50 -2.65
N ARG A 260 -30.72 -23.11 -3.93
CA ARG A 260 -31.13 -23.98 -5.05
C ARG A 260 -29.94 -24.77 -5.61
N PRO A 261 -30.22 -25.84 -6.40
CA PRO A 261 -29.16 -26.55 -7.11
C PRO A 261 -28.33 -25.64 -8.01
N MET A 262 -26.99 -25.81 -8.04
CA MET A 262 -26.06 -24.99 -8.80
C MET A 262 -26.43 -24.78 -10.25
N PRO A 263 -26.88 -25.83 -11.03
CA PRO A 263 -27.27 -25.62 -12.41
C PRO A 263 -28.42 -24.62 -12.60
N GLU A 264 -29.35 -24.56 -11.63
CA GLU A 264 -30.48 -23.61 -11.67
C GLU A 264 -29.98 -22.18 -11.36
N ILE A 265 -29.08 -22.03 -10.38
CA ILE A 265 -28.46 -20.75 -10.04
C ILE A 265 -27.70 -20.19 -11.26
N LEU A 266 -26.87 -21.01 -11.90
CA LEU A 266 -26.11 -20.61 -13.09
C LEU A 266 -27.03 -20.21 -14.25
N LYS A 267 -28.08 -21.00 -14.49
CA LYS A 267 -29.10 -20.68 -15.51
C LYS A 267 -29.83 -19.36 -15.21
N GLU A 268 -30.05 -19.05 -13.93
CA GLU A 268 -30.64 -17.78 -13.53
C GLU A 268 -29.68 -16.62 -13.78
N LEU A 269 -28.43 -16.76 -13.35
CA LEU A 269 -27.40 -15.73 -13.47
C LEU A 269 -27.12 -15.36 -14.95
N THR A 270 -27.19 -16.33 -15.87
CA THR A 270 -26.96 -16.06 -17.32
C THR A 270 -28.02 -15.18 -17.96
N LYS A 271 -29.14 -14.93 -17.30
CA LYS A 271 -30.19 -14.03 -17.83
C LYS A 271 -29.83 -12.55 -17.70
N TYR A 272 -28.87 -12.22 -16.87
CA TYR A 272 -28.53 -10.84 -16.51
C TYR A 272 -27.21 -10.42 -17.14
N PRO A 273 -27.14 -9.18 -17.66
CA PRO A 273 -25.91 -8.65 -18.22
C PRO A 273 -24.87 -8.41 -17.13
N VAL A 274 -23.59 -8.32 -17.54
CA VAL A 274 -22.49 -7.93 -16.66
C VAL A 274 -22.79 -6.59 -15.99
N ALA A 275 -22.38 -6.43 -14.73
CA ALA A 275 -22.65 -5.29 -13.84
C ALA A 275 -24.08 -5.15 -13.32
N THR A 276 -24.97 -6.14 -13.55
CA THR A 276 -26.27 -6.18 -12.86
C THR A 276 -26.06 -6.30 -11.36
N ARG A 277 -26.76 -5.49 -10.58
CA ARG A 277 -26.72 -5.57 -9.10
C ARG A 277 -27.54 -6.76 -8.63
N LEU A 278 -26.88 -7.64 -7.86
CA LEU A 278 -27.47 -8.84 -7.33
C LEU A 278 -27.51 -8.78 -5.80
N SER A 279 -28.61 -9.22 -5.20
CA SER A 279 -28.73 -9.54 -3.77
C SER A 279 -28.71 -11.05 -3.63
N LEU A 280 -27.59 -11.60 -3.18
CA LEU A 280 -27.41 -13.04 -3.01
C LEU A 280 -27.85 -13.46 -1.60
N ASN A 281 -28.73 -14.44 -1.49
CA ASN A 281 -29.19 -14.99 -0.22
C ASN A 281 -28.90 -16.49 -0.16
N GLY A 282 -28.11 -16.92 0.82
CA GLY A 282 -27.69 -18.30 1.01
C GLY A 282 -26.26 -18.44 1.49
N THR A 283 -25.76 -19.67 1.50
CA THR A 283 -24.39 -19.94 1.94
C THR A 283 -23.37 -19.55 0.86
N ILE A 284 -22.40 -18.72 1.22
CA ILE A 284 -21.27 -18.31 0.37
C ILE A 284 -19.99 -18.75 1.04
N ILE A 285 -19.10 -19.39 0.29
CA ILE A 285 -17.77 -19.78 0.74
C ILE A 285 -16.78 -18.72 0.26
N VAL A 286 -16.04 -18.12 1.21
CA VAL A 286 -15.00 -17.15 0.92
C VAL A 286 -13.65 -17.80 1.13
N GLY A 287 -12.81 -17.82 0.09
CA GLY A 287 -11.47 -18.35 0.12
C GLY A 287 -10.50 -17.39 -0.53
N ARG A 288 -9.26 -17.30 0.00
CA ARG A 288 -8.17 -16.56 -0.60
C ARG A 288 -7.00 -17.49 -0.93
N ASP A 289 -5.85 -16.95 -1.25
CA ASP A 289 -4.67 -17.63 -1.79
C ASP A 289 -4.34 -18.95 -1.09
N ILE A 290 -4.31 -18.97 0.25
CA ILE A 290 -4.01 -20.19 1.02
C ILE A 290 -5.11 -21.26 0.84
N ALA A 291 -6.38 -20.85 0.78
CA ALA A 291 -7.48 -21.78 0.55
C ALA A 291 -7.37 -22.39 -0.85
N HIS A 292 -7.12 -21.59 -1.86
CA HIS A 292 -6.92 -22.06 -3.24
C HIS A 292 -5.68 -22.95 -3.37
N ALA A 293 -4.57 -22.62 -2.73
CA ALA A 293 -3.36 -23.46 -2.69
C ALA A 293 -3.66 -24.84 -2.10
N LYS A 294 -4.35 -24.89 -0.96
CA LYS A 294 -4.76 -26.16 -0.33
C LYS A 294 -5.71 -27.00 -1.18
N LEU A 295 -6.64 -26.34 -1.89
CA LEU A 295 -7.53 -27.04 -2.82
C LEU A 295 -6.75 -27.61 -4.01
N LYS A 296 -5.78 -26.84 -4.54
CA LYS A 296 -4.90 -27.30 -5.60
C LYS A 296 -4.03 -28.49 -5.15
N GLU A 297 -3.41 -28.40 -3.98
CA GLU A 297 -2.62 -29.51 -3.40
C GLU A 297 -3.42 -30.81 -3.29
N ARG A 298 -4.72 -30.73 -2.91
CA ARG A 298 -5.59 -31.90 -2.90
C ARG A 298 -5.78 -32.49 -4.28
N LEU A 299 -6.07 -31.65 -5.29
CA LEU A 299 -6.22 -32.08 -6.67
C LEU A 299 -4.93 -32.69 -7.21
N ASP A 300 -3.77 -32.11 -6.91
CA ASP A 300 -2.45 -32.61 -7.33
C ASP A 300 -2.13 -33.99 -6.72
N ARG A 301 -2.67 -34.30 -5.53
CA ARG A 301 -2.61 -35.63 -4.91
C ARG A 301 -3.66 -36.61 -5.43
N GLY A 302 -4.50 -36.21 -6.39
CA GLY A 302 -5.61 -37.02 -6.90
C GLY A 302 -6.79 -37.15 -5.94
N GLU A 303 -6.85 -36.28 -4.92
CA GLU A 303 -7.98 -36.25 -3.97
C GLU A 303 -9.13 -35.39 -4.51
N ASP A 304 -10.35 -35.79 -4.22
CA ASP A 304 -11.53 -35.00 -4.54
C ASP A 304 -11.60 -33.67 -3.75
N LEU A 305 -12.22 -32.67 -4.35
CA LEU A 305 -12.56 -31.44 -3.62
C LEU A 305 -13.57 -31.75 -2.50
N PRO A 306 -13.51 -31.02 -1.37
CA PRO A 306 -14.50 -31.13 -0.32
C PRO A 306 -15.93 -30.96 -0.84
N GLN A 307 -16.87 -31.71 -0.30
CA GLN A 307 -18.25 -31.72 -0.79
C GLN A 307 -18.90 -30.33 -0.76
N TYR A 308 -18.60 -29.53 0.27
CA TYR A 308 -19.13 -28.17 0.38
C TYR A 308 -18.61 -27.23 -0.72
N ILE A 309 -17.44 -27.52 -1.32
CA ILE A 309 -16.91 -26.78 -2.49
C ILE A 309 -17.61 -27.23 -3.77
N LYS A 310 -17.87 -28.52 -3.94
CA LYS A 310 -18.57 -29.06 -5.12
C LYS A 310 -20.00 -28.52 -5.29
N LEU A 311 -20.60 -28.05 -4.21
CA LEU A 311 -21.99 -27.60 -4.15
C LEU A 311 -22.14 -26.07 -4.03
N SER A 312 -21.05 -25.30 -4.14
CA SER A 312 -21.07 -23.86 -3.87
C SER A 312 -20.39 -23.05 -4.96
N LEU A 313 -20.84 -21.78 -5.09
CA LEU A 313 -20.11 -20.76 -5.86
C LEU A 313 -18.84 -20.39 -5.07
N ILE A 314 -17.67 -20.53 -5.71
CA ILE A 314 -16.39 -20.07 -5.16
C ILE A 314 -16.14 -18.68 -5.73
N HIS A 315 -15.97 -17.71 -4.85
CA HIS A 315 -15.52 -16.37 -5.19
C HIS A 315 -14.27 -16.00 -4.40
#